data_51ac40a7e1af44b65a99775395575ca9
#
_entry.id   51ac40a7e1af44b65a99775395575ca9
#
_cell.length_a   1.000
_cell.length_b   1.000
_cell.length_c   1.000
_cell.angle_alpha   90.00
_cell.angle_beta   90.00
_cell.angle_gamma   90.00
#
_symmetry.space_group_name_H-M   'P 1'
#
loop_
_entity.id
_entity.type
_entity.pdbx_description
1 polymer ?
#
loop_
_entity_poly.entity_id
_entity_poly.type
_entity_poly.pdbx_seq_one_letter_code
_entity_poly.pdbx_strand_id
1 'polypeptide(L)'
;MGENGTEFTRSWSANAALLRGAGGVDLTEHDACGVGLVAALDGKPRREVVQAGIDALKAVWHRGAVDADGKTGDGAGIHVQIPVPFFYDQIRRTGHEPDQSKLIAVGQVFLPRTDFGAQERCRTIVETEVLRMGHYIYGWRHVPVDTSVLGDKANATRPEIEQIMVRGRGVDDAQFERDLYVIRRRIE
;
A
#
# COMPACT_ATOMS: atom_id res chain seq x y z
N MET A 1 -13.12 17.50 34.07
CA MET A 1 -12.21 16.88 33.07
C MET A 1 -11.83 15.54 33.63
N GLY A 2 -12.51 14.52 33.12
CA GLY A 2 -12.84 13.35 33.87
C GLY A 2 -11.90 12.16 33.69
N GLU A 3 -12.21 11.16 34.45
CA GLU A 3 -11.57 9.85 34.60
C GLU A 3 -11.27 9.11 33.28
N ASN A 4 -11.97 9.41 32.16
CA ASN A 4 -11.77 8.83 30.85
C ASN A 4 -10.40 9.13 30.22
N GLY A 5 -9.80 10.29 30.52
CA GLY A 5 -8.47 10.64 29.99
C GLY A 5 -7.33 9.83 30.62
N THR A 6 -7.47 9.49 31.90
CA THR A 6 -6.47 8.70 32.64
C THR A 6 -6.52 7.22 32.27
N GLU A 7 -7.70 6.68 31.97
CA GLU A 7 -7.87 5.30 31.54
C GLU A 7 -7.34 5.08 30.13
N PHE A 8 -7.61 6.00 29.20
CA PHE A 8 -7.06 5.99 27.85
C PHE A 8 -5.52 6.03 27.87
N THR A 9 -4.94 6.95 28.68
CA THR A 9 -3.48 7.08 28.77
C THR A 9 -2.83 5.84 29.37
N ARG A 10 -3.46 5.19 30.36
CA ARG A 10 -2.97 3.92 30.93
C ARG A 10 -3.05 2.77 29.93
N SER A 11 -4.14 2.65 29.22
CA SER A 11 -4.32 1.63 28.17
C SER A 11 -3.30 1.82 27.06
N TRP A 12 -3.06 3.06 26.62
CA TRP A 12 -2.06 3.37 25.60
C TRP A 12 -0.63 3.03 26.05
N SER A 13 -0.28 3.39 27.28
CA SER A 13 1.05 3.08 27.86
C SER A 13 1.27 1.57 28.03
N ALA A 14 0.22 0.83 28.42
CA ALA A 14 0.28 -0.63 28.55
C ALA A 14 0.46 -1.30 27.18
N ASN A 15 -0.26 -0.86 26.14
CA ASN A 15 -0.12 -1.36 24.78
C ASN A 15 1.26 -1.03 24.19
N ALA A 16 1.79 0.17 24.43
CA ALA A 16 3.13 0.54 24.03
C ALA A 16 4.22 -0.29 24.74
N ALA A 17 3.98 -0.70 26.01
CA ALA A 17 4.89 -1.59 26.73
C ALA A 17 4.86 -3.02 26.16
N LEU A 18 3.70 -3.51 25.75
CA LEU A 18 3.56 -4.82 25.08
C LEU A 18 4.28 -4.85 23.73
N LEU A 19 4.19 -3.78 22.94
CA LEU A 19 4.91 -3.66 21.67
C LEU A 19 6.44 -3.65 21.88
N ARG A 20 6.93 -3.02 22.95
CA ARG A 20 8.35 -3.04 23.33
C ARG A 20 8.83 -4.43 23.76
N GLY A 21 7.97 -5.22 24.40
CA GLY A 21 8.29 -6.58 24.86
C GLY A 21 8.23 -7.65 23.77
N ALA A 22 7.58 -7.37 22.67
CA ALA A 22 7.28 -8.38 21.62
C ALA A 22 8.30 -8.44 20.47
N GLY A 23 9.56 -8.05 20.69
CA GLY A 23 10.63 -8.32 19.73
C GLY A 23 11.34 -7.12 19.13
N GLY A 24 11.61 -6.11 19.94
CA GLY A 24 12.69 -5.17 19.62
C GLY A 24 12.38 -4.09 18.59
N VAL A 25 11.12 -3.68 18.46
CA VAL A 25 10.85 -2.41 17.78
C VAL A 25 11.30 -1.30 18.72
N ASP A 26 12.42 -0.66 18.42
CA ASP A 26 12.89 0.52 19.12
C ASP A 26 11.92 1.69 18.84
N LEU A 27 11.02 1.94 19.78
CA LEU A 27 10.06 3.04 19.69
C LEU A 27 10.71 4.40 20.03
N THR A 28 12.02 4.47 20.17
CA THR A 28 12.75 5.73 20.40
C THR A 28 13.11 6.45 19.10
N GLU A 29 13.03 5.80 17.95
CA GLU A 29 13.08 6.48 16.65
C GLU A 29 11.74 7.16 16.37
N HIS A 30 11.74 8.46 16.44
CA HIS A 30 10.60 9.29 16.09
C HIS A 30 10.79 9.87 14.69
N ASP A 31 10.39 9.09 13.68
CA ASP A 31 10.30 9.59 12.32
C ASP A 31 9.21 10.66 12.24
N ALA A 32 9.57 11.82 11.72
CA ALA A 32 8.65 12.92 11.55
C ALA A 32 7.79 12.74 10.28
N CYS A 33 6.86 11.78 10.31
CA CYS A 33 5.92 11.57 9.22
C CYS A 33 4.84 12.66 9.18
N GLY A 34 4.60 13.23 8.01
CA GLY A 34 3.41 14.07 7.75
C GLY A 34 2.30 13.19 7.16
N VAL A 35 1.15 13.14 7.82
CA VAL A 35 -0.03 12.41 7.35
C VAL A 35 -1.18 13.38 7.17
N GLY A 36 -1.88 13.27 6.03
CA GLY A 36 -3.07 14.07 5.75
C GLY A 36 -4.20 13.21 5.20
N LEU A 37 -5.42 13.67 5.39
CA LEU A 37 -6.63 13.04 4.86
C LEU A 37 -7.45 14.09 4.09
N VAL A 38 -7.87 13.71 2.88
CA VAL A 38 -8.83 14.49 2.08
C VAL A 38 -9.98 13.57 1.68
N ALA A 39 -11.21 13.97 1.97
CA ALA A 39 -12.39 13.18 1.66
C ALA A 39 -13.51 14.03 1.07
N ALA A 40 -14.31 13.44 0.16
CA ALA A 40 -15.56 14.03 -0.30
C ALA A 40 -16.66 13.73 0.72
N LEU A 41 -17.35 14.76 1.23
CA LEU A 41 -18.40 14.60 2.24
C LEU A 41 -19.63 13.84 1.71
N ASP A 42 -19.87 13.87 0.41
CA ASP A 42 -20.94 13.14 -0.26
C ASP A 42 -20.55 11.70 -0.68
N GLY A 43 -19.33 11.26 -0.32
CA GLY A 43 -18.83 9.92 -0.62
C GLY A 43 -18.58 9.61 -2.09
N LYS A 44 -18.76 10.58 -3.00
CA LYS A 44 -18.60 10.34 -4.45
C LYS A 44 -17.13 10.41 -4.87
N PRO A 45 -16.60 9.40 -5.57
CA PRO A 45 -15.24 9.43 -6.08
C PRO A 45 -15.07 10.55 -7.11
N ARG A 46 -14.02 11.38 -6.94
CA ARG A 46 -13.70 12.50 -7.80
C ARG A 46 -12.22 12.70 -7.97
N ARG A 47 -11.81 13.10 -9.15
CA ARG A 47 -10.40 13.43 -9.44
C ARG A 47 -9.90 14.59 -8.59
N GLU A 48 -10.75 15.57 -8.29
CA GLU A 48 -10.41 16.74 -7.49
C GLU A 48 -9.98 16.37 -6.07
N VAL A 49 -10.59 15.34 -5.47
CA VAL A 49 -10.20 14.83 -4.13
C VAL A 49 -8.78 14.24 -4.18
N VAL A 50 -8.49 13.47 -5.22
CA VAL A 50 -7.14 12.92 -5.43
C VAL A 50 -6.12 14.04 -5.66
N GLN A 51 -6.49 15.04 -6.47
CA GLN A 51 -5.63 16.19 -6.74
C GLN A 51 -5.35 17.00 -5.47
N ALA A 52 -6.37 17.25 -4.65
CA ALA A 52 -6.20 17.92 -3.37
C ALA A 52 -5.27 17.12 -2.41
N GLY A 53 -5.34 15.79 -2.43
CA GLY A 53 -4.40 14.94 -1.70
C GLY A 53 -2.95 15.08 -2.21
N ILE A 54 -2.76 15.12 -3.52
CA ILE A 54 -1.44 15.36 -4.14
C ILE A 54 -0.91 16.76 -3.78
N ASP A 55 -1.77 17.77 -3.81
CA ASP A 55 -1.37 19.14 -3.50
C ASP A 55 -1.04 19.32 -2.01
N ALA A 56 -1.79 18.65 -1.13
CA ALA A 56 -1.47 18.58 0.28
C ALA A 56 -0.11 17.90 0.53
N LEU A 57 0.18 16.80 -0.17
CA LEU A 57 1.47 16.12 -0.09
C LEU A 57 2.62 17.03 -0.56
N LYS A 58 2.43 17.79 -1.63
CA LYS A 58 3.39 18.78 -2.10
C LYS A 58 3.59 19.94 -1.11
N ALA A 59 2.54 20.36 -0.42
CA ALA A 59 2.60 21.47 0.54
C ALA A 59 3.45 21.18 1.76
N VAL A 60 3.66 19.91 2.10
CA VAL A 60 4.49 19.48 3.25
C VAL A 60 5.92 19.11 2.87
N TRP A 61 6.37 19.38 1.64
CA TRP A 61 7.71 19.05 1.15
C TRP A 61 8.83 19.57 2.05
N HIS A 62 8.65 20.73 2.69
CA HIS A 62 9.60 21.38 3.58
C HIS A 62 9.85 20.61 4.89
N ARG A 63 9.07 19.56 5.15
CA ARG A 63 9.23 18.66 6.31
C ARG A 63 10.00 17.40 5.96
N GLY A 64 10.29 17.17 4.68
CA GLY A 64 11.11 16.06 4.22
C GLY A 64 12.60 16.38 4.29
N ALA A 65 13.40 15.36 4.58
CA ALA A 65 14.85 15.46 4.45
C ALA A 65 15.25 15.33 2.97
N VAL A 66 16.30 16.02 2.59
CA VAL A 66 16.92 15.92 1.26
C VAL A 66 18.38 15.52 1.45
N ASP A 67 18.79 14.48 0.72
CA ASP A 67 20.18 13.98 0.77
C ASP A 67 21.16 14.94 0.10
N ALA A 68 22.45 14.65 0.24
CA ALA A 68 23.55 15.46 -0.30
C ALA A 68 23.52 15.62 -1.84
N ASP A 69 22.81 14.74 -2.57
CA ASP A 69 22.62 14.87 -4.02
C ASP A 69 21.58 15.92 -4.41
N GLY A 70 20.93 16.54 -3.43
CA GLY A 70 19.92 17.59 -3.62
C GLY A 70 18.60 17.11 -4.27
N LYS A 71 18.42 15.80 -4.45
CA LYS A 71 17.25 15.19 -5.12
C LYS A 71 16.66 14.04 -4.34
N THR A 72 17.48 13.15 -3.78
CA THR A 72 17.00 12.02 -2.98
C THR A 72 16.43 12.56 -1.68
N GLY A 73 15.19 12.23 -1.40
CA GLY A 73 14.49 12.65 -0.19
C GLY A 73 13.78 11.48 0.49
N ASP A 74 13.04 11.81 1.54
CA ASP A 74 12.17 10.85 2.19
C ASP A 74 11.08 10.35 1.25
N GLY A 75 10.63 9.13 1.47
CA GLY A 75 9.54 8.56 0.71
C GLY A 75 8.24 9.34 0.90
N ALA A 76 7.44 9.42 -0.17
CA ALA A 76 6.12 10.01 -0.14
C ALA A 76 5.13 9.08 -0.85
N GLY A 77 3.90 9.05 -0.39
CA GLY A 77 2.88 8.19 -0.98
C GLY A 77 1.48 8.76 -0.85
N ILE A 78 0.61 8.31 -1.71
CA ILE A 78 -0.82 8.60 -1.65
C ILE A 78 -1.60 7.30 -1.64
N HIS A 79 -2.55 7.18 -0.74
CA HIS A 79 -3.48 6.06 -0.68
C HIS A 79 -4.84 6.53 -1.18
N VAL A 80 -5.35 5.89 -2.19
CA VAL A 80 -6.61 6.27 -2.84
C VAL A 80 -7.53 5.07 -2.97
N GLN A 81 -8.83 5.33 -3.07
CA GLN A 81 -9.80 4.30 -3.41
C GLN A 81 -9.43 3.68 -4.77
N ILE A 82 -9.60 2.37 -4.90
CA ILE A 82 -9.31 1.64 -6.14
C ILE A 82 -10.16 2.23 -7.29
N PRO A 83 -9.53 2.74 -8.35
CA PRO A 83 -10.26 3.23 -9.54
C PRO A 83 -10.75 2.03 -10.37
N VAL A 84 -11.90 1.48 -9.98
CA VAL A 84 -12.45 0.23 -10.53
C VAL A 84 -12.51 0.21 -12.06
N PRO A 85 -13.01 1.26 -12.76
CA PRO A 85 -13.03 1.25 -14.24
C PRO A 85 -11.65 1.07 -14.86
N PHE A 86 -10.64 1.72 -14.30
CA PHE A 86 -9.25 1.57 -14.77
C PHE A 86 -8.76 0.13 -14.60
N PHE A 87 -9.01 -0.49 -13.45
CA PHE A 87 -8.57 -1.86 -13.21
C PHE A 87 -9.36 -2.89 -14.02
N TYR A 88 -10.61 -2.64 -14.35
CA TYR A 88 -11.36 -3.48 -15.29
C TYR A 88 -10.68 -3.49 -16.68
N ASP A 89 -10.19 -2.34 -17.15
CA ASP A 89 -9.45 -2.28 -18.41
C ASP A 89 -8.09 -3.01 -18.31
N GLN A 90 -7.40 -2.91 -17.17
CA GLN A 90 -6.17 -3.69 -16.97
C GLN A 90 -6.45 -5.21 -16.93
N ILE A 91 -7.51 -5.65 -16.27
CA ILE A 91 -7.94 -7.06 -16.24
C ILE A 91 -8.23 -7.57 -17.65
N ARG A 92 -8.94 -6.80 -18.48
CA ARG A 92 -9.18 -7.20 -19.89
C ARG A 92 -7.89 -7.37 -20.69
N ARG A 93 -6.87 -6.55 -20.40
CA ARG A 93 -5.54 -6.67 -21.04
C ARG A 93 -4.81 -7.96 -20.66
N THR A 94 -5.14 -8.58 -19.54
CA THR A 94 -4.62 -9.90 -19.16
C THR A 94 -5.40 -11.06 -19.77
N GLY A 95 -6.40 -10.78 -20.61
CA GLY A 95 -7.24 -11.80 -21.26
C GLY A 95 -8.43 -12.28 -20.43
N HIS A 96 -8.75 -11.59 -19.34
CA HIS A 96 -9.88 -11.92 -18.47
C HIS A 96 -11.02 -10.93 -18.61
N GLU A 97 -12.24 -11.37 -18.35
CA GLU A 97 -13.36 -10.47 -18.17
C GLU A 97 -13.62 -10.21 -16.67
N PRO A 98 -13.64 -8.95 -16.22
CA PRO A 98 -13.86 -8.64 -14.82
C PRO A 98 -15.28 -8.96 -14.38
N ASP A 99 -15.40 -9.62 -13.23
CA ASP A 99 -16.70 -9.87 -12.59
C ASP A 99 -17.14 -8.61 -11.84
N GLN A 100 -18.03 -7.84 -12.46
CA GLN A 100 -18.52 -6.57 -11.92
C GLN A 100 -19.43 -6.73 -10.68
N SER A 101 -19.87 -7.94 -10.37
CA SER A 101 -20.66 -8.23 -9.17
C SER A 101 -19.79 -8.45 -7.92
N LYS A 102 -18.47 -8.46 -8.05
CA LYS A 102 -17.51 -8.74 -6.98
C LYS A 102 -16.52 -7.61 -6.79
N LEU A 103 -16.08 -7.44 -5.54
CA LEU A 103 -14.96 -6.57 -5.26
C LEU A 103 -13.69 -7.08 -5.93
N ILE A 104 -12.89 -6.14 -6.40
CA ILE A 104 -11.51 -6.39 -6.82
C ILE A 104 -10.56 -5.87 -5.75
N ALA A 105 -9.49 -6.60 -5.53
CA ALA A 105 -8.36 -6.17 -4.74
C ALA A 105 -7.15 -5.95 -5.65
N VAL A 106 -6.32 -4.99 -5.26
CA VAL A 106 -5.07 -4.69 -5.95
C VAL A 106 -3.94 -4.73 -4.93
N GLY A 107 -3.07 -5.72 -5.06
CA GLY A 107 -1.86 -5.83 -4.25
C GLY A 107 -0.71 -5.09 -4.94
N GLN A 108 -0.10 -4.14 -4.24
CA GLN A 108 1.11 -3.46 -4.71
C GLN A 108 2.34 -4.21 -4.20
N VAL A 109 3.20 -4.63 -5.11
CA VAL A 109 4.36 -5.48 -4.79
C VAL A 109 5.63 -4.79 -5.26
N PHE A 110 6.60 -4.68 -4.35
CA PHE A 110 7.92 -4.12 -4.61
C PHE A 110 8.91 -5.26 -4.77
N LEU A 111 9.50 -5.37 -5.95
CA LEU A 111 10.33 -6.49 -6.36
C LEU A 111 11.79 -6.07 -6.53
N PRO A 112 12.74 -6.97 -6.34
CA PRO A 112 14.15 -6.72 -6.69
C PRO A 112 14.26 -6.37 -8.17
N ARG A 113 14.87 -5.21 -8.49
CA ARG A 113 14.89 -4.71 -9.88
C ARG A 113 15.78 -5.52 -10.82
N THR A 114 16.90 -6.04 -10.35
CA THR A 114 17.94 -6.65 -11.18
C THR A 114 18.04 -8.17 -11.07
N ASP A 115 17.35 -8.77 -10.11
CA ASP A 115 17.32 -10.23 -9.93
C ASP A 115 15.97 -10.79 -10.39
N PHE A 116 15.91 -11.18 -11.66
CA PHE A 116 14.71 -11.78 -12.25
C PHE A 116 14.29 -13.09 -11.58
N GLY A 117 15.27 -13.89 -11.11
CA GLY A 117 14.96 -15.11 -10.37
C GLY A 117 14.28 -14.82 -9.04
N ALA A 118 14.72 -13.79 -8.32
CA ALA A 118 14.06 -13.33 -7.11
C ALA A 118 12.68 -12.74 -7.39
N GLN A 119 12.50 -12.00 -8.48
CA GLN A 119 11.18 -11.50 -8.90
C GLN A 119 10.18 -12.65 -9.09
N GLU A 120 10.57 -13.70 -9.83
CA GLU A 120 9.71 -14.86 -10.05
C GLU A 120 9.38 -15.60 -8.74
N ARG A 121 10.35 -15.76 -7.86
CA ARG A 121 10.09 -16.35 -6.53
C ARG A 121 9.10 -15.51 -5.73
N CYS A 122 9.23 -14.18 -5.73
CA CYS A 122 8.30 -13.28 -5.05
C CYS A 122 6.88 -13.40 -5.64
N ARG A 123 6.73 -13.39 -6.97
CA ARG A 123 5.41 -13.58 -7.61
C ARG A 123 4.81 -14.93 -7.23
N THR A 124 5.61 -16.00 -7.27
CA THR A 124 5.16 -17.35 -6.88
C THR A 124 4.67 -17.39 -5.43
N ILE A 125 5.35 -16.72 -4.49
CA ILE A 125 4.92 -16.64 -3.09
C ILE A 125 3.57 -15.93 -3.00
N VAL A 126 3.43 -14.77 -3.63
CA VAL A 126 2.19 -13.99 -3.62
C VAL A 126 1.03 -14.80 -4.21
N GLU A 127 1.23 -15.37 -5.39
CA GLU A 127 0.21 -16.19 -6.07
C GLU A 127 -0.18 -17.41 -5.23
N THR A 128 0.81 -18.09 -4.63
CA THR A 128 0.56 -19.27 -3.79
C THR A 128 -0.32 -18.93 -2.61
N GLU A 129 -0.10 -17.81 -1.92
CA GLU A 129 -0.92 -17.44 -0.77
C GLU A 129 -2.34 -17.01 -1.19
N VAL A 130 -2.49 -16.30 -2.31
CA VAL A 130 -3.81 -15.96 -2.87
C VAL A 130 -4.60 -17.22 -3.25
N LEU A 131 -3.96 -18.16 -3.96
CA LEU A 131 -4.59 -19.41 -4.40
C LEU A 131 -4.88 -20.36 -3.23
N ARG A 132 -4.02 -20.38 -2.20
CA ARG A 132 -4.25 -21.17 -0.96
C ARG A 132 -5.52 -20.74 -0.24
N MET A 133 -5.86 -19.46 -0.27
CA MET A 133 -7.12 -18.93 0.27
C MET A 133 -8.31 -19.12 -0.69
N GLY A 134 -8.10 -19.73 -1.87
CA GLY A 134 -9.13 -20.05 -2.83
C GLY A 134 -9.59 -18.89 -3.71
N HIS A 135 -8.89 -17.76 -3.68
CA HIS A 135 -9.24 -16.59 -4.46
C HIS A 135 -8.74 -16.69 -5.91
N TYR A 136 -9.28 -15.78 -6.76
CA TYR A 136 -8.99 -15.79 -8.19
C TYR A 136 -8.03 -14.66 -8.56
N ILE A 137 -6.98 -14.99 -9.29
CA ILE A 137 -5.98 -14.03 -9.80
C ILE A 137 -6.33 -13.69 -11.24
N TYR A 138 -6.57 -12.41 -11.52
CA TYR A 138 -6.72 -11.89 -12.87
C TYR A 138 -5.40 -11.69 -13.59
N GLY A 139 -4.31 -11.53 -12.84
CA GLY A 139 -2.98 -11.34 -13.39
C GLY A 139 -2.23 -10.17 -12.77
N TRP A 140 -1.11 -9.88 -13.38
CA TRP A 140 -0.18 -8.83 -12.97
C TRP A 140 -0.16 -7.68 -13.97
N ARG A 141 0.14 -6.50 -13.46
CA ARG A 141 0.48 -5.36 -14.31
C ARG A 141 1.73 -4.67 -13.78
N HIS A 142 2.55 -4.24 -14.70
CA HIS A 142 3.69 -3.39 -14.40
C HIS A 142 3.23 -1.95 -14.12
N VAL A 143 3.78 -1.33 -13.08
CA VAL A 143 3.48 0.06 -12.75
C VAL A 143 4.49 0.96 -13.48
N PRO A 144 4.04 1.85 -14.38
CA PRO A 144 4.94 2.78 -15.03
C PRO A 144 5.50 3.78 -14.00
N VAL A 145 6.82 3.97 -14.03
CA VAL A 145 7.52 4.90 -13.15
C VAL A 145 8.33 5.90 -13.96
N ASP A 146 8.34 7.15 -13.54
CA ASP A 146 9.23 8.17 -14.09
C ASP A 146 10.46 8.31 -13.21
N THR A 147 11.60 7.86 -13.71
CA THR A 147 12.87 7.89 -12.99
C THR A 147 13.68 9.15 -13.20
N SER A 148 13.24 10.05 -14.08
CA SER A 148 13.98 11.27 -14.43
C SER A 148 14.09 12.27 -13.27
N VAL A 149 13.16 12.16 -12.31
CA VAL A 149 13.09 13.04 -11.13
C VAL A 149 13.84 12.50 -9.91
N LEU A 150 14.32 11.25 -9.97
CA LEU A 150 15.01 10.61 -8.86
C LEU A 150 16.48 11.08 -8.73
N GLY A 151 16.97 11.16 -7.50
CA GLY A 151 18.39 11.25 -7.22
C GLY A 151 19.10 9.91 -7.44
N ASP A 152 20.42 9.94 -7.54
CA ASP A 152 21.23 8.75 -7.87
C ASP A 152 21.07 7.64 -6.83
N LYS A 153 21.02 7.97 -5.54
CA LYS A 153 20.80 7.00 -4.45
C LYS A 153 19.44 6.34 -4.56
N ALA A 154 18.37 7.12 -4.72
CA ALA A 154 17.01 6.60 -4.87
C ALA A 154 16.92 5.73 -6.11
N ASN A 155 17.51 6.13 -7.24
CA ASN A 155 17.51 5.34 -8.46
C ASN A 155 18.29 4.02 -8.34
N ALA A 156 19.38 4.01 -7.58
CA ALA A 156 20.19 2.82 -7.35
C ALA A 156 19.43 1.74 -6.56
N THR A 157 18.59 2.16 -5.61
CA THR A 157 17.89 1.26 -4.69
C THR A 157 16.40 1.08 -5.01
N ARG A 158 15.88 1.77 -6.03
CA ARG A 158 14.46 1.66 -6.37
C ARG A 158 14.07 0.23 -6.72
N PRO A 159 12.92 -0.23 -6.25
CA PRO A 159 12.38 -1.53 -6.65
C PRO A 159 11.76 -1.49 -8.04
N GLU A 160 11.49 -2.66 -8.59
CA GLU A 160 10.48 -2.84 -9.61
C GLU A 160 9.11 -2.87 -8.94
N ILE A 161 8.10 -2.21 -9.53
CA ILE A 161 6.78 -2.10 -8.92
C ILE A 161 5.75 -2.77 -9.81
N GLU A 162 5.08 -3.77 -9.26
CA GLU A 162 4.01 -4.46 -9.94
C GLU A 162 2.73 -4.48 -9.11
N GLN A 163 1.61 -4.68 -9.77
CA GLN A 163 0.31 -4.85 -9.12
C GLN A 163 -0.31 -6.17 -9.54
N ILE A 164 -0.72 -6.96 -8.54
CA ILE A 164 -1.55 -8.14 -8.73
C ILE A 164 -3.02 -7.76 -8.58
N MET A 165 -3.85 -8.26 -9.49
CA MET A 165 -5.30 -8.03 -9.48
C MET A 165 -6.01 -9.32 -9.07
N VAL A 166 -6.79 -9.25 -8.00
CA VAL A 166 -7.42 -10.40 -7.36
C VAL A 166 -8.91 -10.15 -7.14
N ARG A 167 -9.73 -11.21 -7.19
CA ARG A 167 -11.11 -11.15 -6.72
C ARG A 167 -11.41 -12.26 -5.73
N GLY A 168 -12.35 -11.98 -4.81
CA GLY A 168 -12.91 -12.98 -3.90
C GLY A 168 -13.65 -14.08 -4.66
N ARG A 169 -13.53 -15.32 -4.19
CA ARG A 169 -14.24 -16.46 -4.74
C ARG A 169 -14.89 -17.26 -3.61
N GLY A 170 -16.20 -17.45 -3.68
CA GLY A 170 -16.93 -18.25 -2.69
C GLY A 170 -17.12 -17.60 -1.32
N VAL A 171 -16.79 -16.32 -1.18
CA VAL A 171 -16.89 -15.54 0.06
C VAL A 171 -17.64 -14.24 -0.18
N ASP A 172 -18.15 -13.63 0.89
CA ASP A 172 -18.64 -12.25 0.86
C ASP A 172 -17.51 -11.23 0.95
N ASP A 173 -17.82 -9.96 0.74
CA ASP A 173 -16.83 -8.87 0.71
C ASP A 173 -16.11 -8.71 2.04
N ALA A 174 -16.81 -8.89 3.17
CA ALA A 174 -16.21 -8.75 4.50
C ALA A 174 -15.24 -9.90 4.80
N GLN A 175 -15.54 -11.12 4.35
CA GLN A 175 -14.61 -12.24 4.47
C GLN A 175 -13.44 -12.06 3.51
N PHE A 176 -13.69 -11.57 2.29
CA PHE A 176 -12.60 -11.28 1.34
C PHE A 176 -11.59 -10.28 1.90
N GLU A 177 -12.05 -9.20 2.54
CA GLU A 177 -11.16 -8.24 3.20
C GLU A 177 -10.32 -8.88 4.32
N ARG A 178 -10.90 -9.76 5.14
CA ARG A 178 -10.15 -10.50 6.16
C ARG A 178 -9.12 -11.44 5.55
N ASP A 179 -9.48 -12.11 4.48
CA ASP A 179 -8.58 -13.03 3.77
C ASP A 179 -7.39 -12.28 3.15
N LEU A 180 -7.62 -11.11 2.57
CA LEU A 180 -6.56 -10.23 2.04
C LEU A 180 -5.58 -9.82 3.13
N TYR A 181 -6.07 -9.49 4.33
CA TYR A 181 -5.19 -9.21 5.47
C TYR A 181 -4.31 -10.41 5.82
N VAL A 182 -4.89 -11.62 5.90
CA VAL A 182 -4.15 -12.86 6.21
C VAL A 182 -3.14 -13.17 5.12
N ILE A 183 -3.53 -13.04 3.84
CA ILE A 183 -2.64 -13.23 2.68
C ILE A 183 -1.42 -12.31 2.81
N ARG A 184 -1.66 -11.02 3.02
CA ARG A 184 -0.59 -10.04 3.20
C ARG A 184 0.38 -10.44 4.31
N ARG A 185 -0.15 -10.80 5.49
CA ARG A 185 0.66 -11.20 6.65
C ARG A 185 1.47 -12.49 6.46
N ARG A 186 1.08 -13.33 5.51
CA ARG A 186 1.82 -14.55 5.18
C ARG A 186 2.90 -14.32 4.12
N ILE A 187 2.72 -13.31 3.28
CA ILE A 187 3.69 -12.92 2.25
C ILE A 187 4.86 -12.15 2.89
N GLU A 188 4.57 -11.28 3.87
CA GLU A 188 5.56 -10.50 4.64
C GLU A 188 6.37 -11.40 5.61
#